data_03b2bdcb5eb698f73ae69c384120bffe
#
_entry.id   03b2bdcb5eb698f73ae69c384120bffe
#
_cell.length_a   1.000
_cell.length_b   1.000
_cell.length_c   1.000
_cell.angle_alpha   90.00
_cell.angle_beta   90.00
_cell.angle_gamma   90.00
#
_symmetry.space_group_name_H-M   'P 1'
#
loop_
_entity.id
_entity.type
_entity.pdbx_description
1 polymer ?
#
loop_
_entity_poly.entity_id
_entity_poly.type
_entity_poly.pdbx_seq_one_letter_code
_entity_poly.pdbx_strand_id
1 'polypeptide(L)'
;VWQALEAAKFLKEINIHAEVINIHTIKPLDKDAILKSVNKTKCIVTAEEHMLNGGLGDSVAQLLSRELPTPLEMVGVNDTFGESGTPRQLMEKYGLTSEDIIKAVKKVILRK
;
A
#
# COMPACT_ATOMS: atom_id res chain seq x y z
N VAL A 1 9.22 -2.01 -3.48
CA VAL A 1 8.58 -2.00 -4.81
C VAL A 1 8.47 -3.40 -5.41
N TRP A 2 9.52 -4.20 -5.35
CA TRP A 2 9.47 -5.54 -5.93
C TRP A 2 8.43 -6.44 -5.25
N GLN A 3 8.19 -6.24 -3.97
CA GLN A 3 7.17 -7.01 -3.26
C GLN A 3 5.76 -6.67 -3.75
N ALA A 4 5.53 -5.41 -4.08
CA ALA A 4 4.26 -5.00 -4.65
C ALA A 4 4.07 -5.57 -6.06
N LEU A 5 5.14 -5.59 -6.85
CA LEU A 5 5.10 -6.19 -8.18
C LEU A 5 4.86 -7.69 -8.11
N GLU A 6 5.47 -8.36 -7.15
CA GLU A 6 5.27 -9.79 -6.92
C GLU A 6 3.82 -10.08 -6.52
N ALA A 7 3.27 -9.27 -5.63
CA ALA A 7 1.88 -9.39 -5.22
C ALA A 7 0.93 -9.18 -6.41
N ALA A 8 1.20 -8.16 -7.22
CA ALA A 8 0.38 -7.89 -8.41
C ALA A 8 0.39 -9.06 -9.40
N LYS A 9 1.55 -9.69 -9.57
CA LYS A 9 1.68 -10.85 -10.44
C LYS A 9 0.82 -12.02 -9.95
N PHE A 10 0.86 -12.30 -8.65
CA PHE A 10 0.02 -13.35 -8.06
C PHE A 10 -1.47 -13.02 -8.20
N LEU A 11 -1.83 -11.77 -7.92
CA LEU A 11 -3.24 -11.34 -8.00
C LEU A 11 -3.78 -11.47 -9.42
N LYS A 12 -2.96 -11.21 -10.43
CA LYS A 12 -3.36 -11.37 -11.82
C LYS A 12 -3.73 -12.83 -12.12
N GLU A 13 -3.04 -13.78 -11.51
CA GLU A 13 -3.34 -15.21 -11.70
C GLU A 13 -4.71 -15.59 -11.14
N ILE A 14 -5.20 -14.86 -10.15
CA ILE A 14 -6.56 -15.07 -9.59
C ILE A 14 -7.52 -14.01 -10.09
N ASN A 15 -7.22 -13.42 -11.24
CA ASN A 15 -8.09 -12.49 -11.96
C ASN A 15 -8.32 -11.15 -11.24
N ILE A 16 -7.36 -10.70 -10.47
CA ILE A 16 -7.37 -9.37 -9.85
C ILE A 16 -6.27 -8.55 -10.50
N HIS A 17 -6.65 -7.48 -11.20
CA HIS A 17 -5.72 -6.63 -11.94
C HIS A 17 -5.36 -5.41 -11.09
N ALA A 18 -4.15 -5.39 -10.55
CA ALA A 18 -3.66 -4.31 -9.71
C ALA A 18 -2.74 -3.39 -10.52
N GLU A 19 -2.88 -2.07 -10.27
CA GLU A 19 -1.91 -1.10 -10.76
C GLU A 19 -0.91 -0.82 -9.65
N VAL A 20 0.37 -0.86 -9.97
CA VAL A 20 1.43 -0.57 -9.00
C VAL A 20 2.01 0.80 -9.32
N ILE A 21 1.96 1.69 -8.33
CA ILE A 21 2.50 3.03 -8.45
C ILE A 21 3.64 3.20 -7.44
N ASN A 22 4.80 3.61 -7.92
CA ASN A 22 5.93 3.88 -7.05
C ASN A 22 5.96 5.38 -6.71
N ILE A 23 5.69 5.68 -5.44
CA ILE A 23 5.68 7.07 -4.96
C ILE A 23 7.02 7.36 -4.31
N HIS A 24 7.81 8.21 -4.95
CA HIS A 24 9.15 8.55 -4.49
C HIS A 24 9.16 9.59 -3.38
N THR A 25 8.15 10.46 -3.34
CA THR A 25 8.08 11.51 -2.32
C THR A 25 6.67 11.63 -1.78
N ILE A 26 6.58 12.02 -0.51
CA ILE A 26 5.30 12.27 0.13
C ILE A 26 4.97 13.77 0.08
N LYS A 27 5.98 14.60 0.00
CA LYS A 27 5.84 16.06 -0.08
C LYS A 27 6.74 16.61 -1.21
N PRO A 28 6.17 17.00 -2.35
CA PRO A 28 4.74 16.93 -2.70
C PRO A 28 4.32 15.51 -3.09
N LEU A 29 3.10 15.14 -2.72
CA LEU A 29 2.53 13.87 -3.11
C LEU A 29 2.07 13.93 -4.57
N ASP A 30 2.26 12.86 -5.33
CA ASP A 30 1.81 12.78 -6.74
C ASP A 30 0.31 12.52 -6.79
N LYS A 31 -0.47 13.57 -6.58
CA LYS A 31 -1.92 13.50 -6.49
C LYS A 31 -2.56 12.98 -7.77
N ASP A 32 -2.09 13.47 -8.91
CA ASP A 32 -2.71 13.14 -10.20
C ASP A 32 -2.58 11.67 -10.52
N ALA A 33 -1.41 11.09 -10.27
CA ALA A 33 -1.20 9.66 -10.50
C ALA A 33 -2.12 8.83 -9.61
N ILE A 34 -2.23 9.20 -8.34
CA ILE A 34 -3.06 8.48 -7.37
C ILE A 34 -4.53 8.58 -7.73
N LEU A 35 -5.02 9.78 -7.98
CA LEU A 35 -6.43 10.00 -8.30
C LEU A 35 -6.83 9.32 -9.61
N LYS A 36 -5.96 9.35 -10.61
CA LYS A 36 -6.22 8.69 -11.89
C LYS A 36 -6.36 7.18 -11.72
N SER A 37 -5.46 6.58 -10.96
CA SER A 37 -5.49 5.15 -10.71
C SER A 37 -6.73 4.75 -9.90
N VAL A 38 -7.02 5.47 -8.83
CA VAL A 38 -8.15 5.20 -7.95
C VAL A 38 -9.49 5.38 -8.67
N ASN A 39 -9.57 6.34 -9.58
CA ASN A 39 -10.77 6.53 -10.37
C ASN A 39 -11.11 5.29 -11.21
N LYS A 40 -10.11 4.52 -11.63
CA LYS A 40 -10.31 3.28 -12.36
C LYS A 40 -10.55 2.09 -11.43
N THR A 41 -9.75 1.97 -10.38
CA THR A 41 -9.73 0.76 -9.55
C THR A 41 -10.73 0.77 -8.41
N LYS A 42 -11.10 1.97 -7.92
CA LYS A 42 -12.10 2.18 -6.86
C LYS A 42 -11.68 1.68 -5.47
N CYS A 43 -10.45 1.28 -5.29
CA CYS A 43 -9.88 0.94 -3.99
C CYS A 43 -8.36 0.99 -4.09
N ILE A 44 -7.69 1.09 -2.95
CA ILE A 44 -6.25 1.28 -2.92
C ILE A 44 -5.63 0.64 -1.69
N VAL A 45 -4.41 0.15 -1.85
CA VAL A 45 -3.56 -0.33 -0.76
C VAL A 45 -2.27 0.46 -0.79
N THR A 46 -1.86 1.00 0.35
CA THR A 46 -0.53 1.60 0.48
C THR A 46 0.40 0.65 1.21
N ALA A 47 1.66 0.60 0.78
CA ALA A 47 2.68 -0.25 1.41
C ALA A 47 3.95 0.57 1.63
N GLU A 48 4.43 0.59 2.85
CA GLU A 48 5.62 1.35 3.22
C GLU A 48 6.37 0.70 4.37
N GLU A 49 7.67 0.98 4.46
CA GLU A 49 8.55 0.39 5.47
C GLU A 49 8.70 1.25 6.72
N HIS A 50 7.94 2.32 6.82
CA HIS A 50 8.04 3.29 7.91
C HIS A 50 6.76 3.32 8.73
N MET A 51 6.73 4.19 9.72
CA MET A 51 5.58 4.33 10.60
C MET A 51 4.30 4.59 9.80
N LEU A 52 3.20 3.99 10.26
CA LEU A 52 1.90 4.22 9.64
C LEU A 52 1.42 5.65 9.86
N ASN A 53 1.72 6.24 11.03
CA ASN A 53 1.33 7.60 11.35
C ASN A 53 2.24 8.61 10.64
N GLY A 54 1.63 9.53 9.89
CA GLY A 54 2.37 10.58 9.19
C GLY A 54 3.10 10.12 7.94
N GLY A 55 2.92 8.86 7.54
CA GLY A 55 3.57 8.31 6.36
C GLY A 55 2.72 8.40 5.11
N LEU A 56 3.07 7.55 4.12
CA LEU A 56 2.39 7.53 2.83
C LEU A 56 0.89 7.24 2.98
N GLY A 57 0.54 6.25 3.81
CA GLY A 57 -0.85 5.87 4.00
C GLY A 57 -1.70 7.03 4.51
N ASP A 58 -1.19 7.77 5.50
CA ASP A 58 -1.90 8.93 6.03
C ASP A 58 -2.06 10.03 4.99
N SER A 59 -1.02 10.29 4.21
CA SER A 59 -1.07 11.31 3.16
C SER A 59 -2.06 10.96 2.07
N VAL A 60 -2.11 9.71 1.66
CA VAL A 60 -3.05 9.21 0.67
C VAL A 60 -4.48 9.25 1.23
N ALA A 61 -4.66 8.86 2.49
CA ALA A 61 -5.98 8.91 3.13
C ALA A 61 -6.54 10.32 3.17
N GLN A 62 -5.71 11.30 3.50
CA GLN A 62 -6.11 12.70 3.49
C GLN A 62 -6.50 13.18 2.10
N LEU A 63 -5.71 12.82 1.10
CA LEU A 63 -6.01 13.18 -0.29
C LEU A 63 -7.36 12.61 -0.73
N LEU A 64 -7.58 11.31 -0.50
CA LEU A 64 -8.81 10.65 -0.92
C LEU A 64 -10.03 11.19 -0.17
N SER A 65 -9.87 11.49 1.10
CA SER A 65 -10.96 12.07 1.90
C SER A 65 -11.45 13.39 1.32
N ARG A 66 -10.55 14.20 0.78
CA ARG A 66 -10.90 15.50 0.22
C ARG A 66 -11.39 15.43 -1.21
N GLU A 67 -10.73 14.60 -2.04
CA GLU A 67 -10.91 14.65 -3.49
C GLU A 67 -11.79 13.52 -4.03
N LEU A 68 -11.64 12.31 -3.49
CA LEU A 68 -12.33 11.14 -4.00
C LEU A 68 -12.37 10.04 -2.94
N PRO A 69 -13.35 10.08 -2.02
CA PRO A 69 -13.45 9.08 -0.95
C PRO A 69 -13.41 7.67 -1.51
N THR A 70 -12.47 6.86 -1.02
CA THR A 70 -12.16 5.55 -1.58
C THR A 70 -11.73 4.60 -0.46
N PRO A 71 -12.15 3.34 -0.48
CA PRO A 71 -11.65 2.35 0.47
C PRO A 71 -10.13 2.22 0.38
N LEU A 72 -9.48 2.27 1.52
CA LEU A 72 -8.02 2.24 1.64
C LEU A 72 -7.63 1.25 2.73
N GLU A 73 -6.64 0.41 2.44
CA GLU A 73 -5.96 -0.42 3.44
C GLU A 73 -4.49 -0.04 3.46
N MET A 74 -3.89 -0.06 4.63
CA MET A 74 -2.50 0.32 4.81
C MET A 74 -1.69 -0.89 5.27
N VAL A 75 -0.55 -1.14 4.61
CA VAL A 75 0.42 -2.14 5.02
C VAL A 75 1.69 -1.40 5.35
N GLY A 76 2.16 -1.55 6.58
CA GLY A 76 3.36 -0.86 6.99
C GLY A 76 3.97 -1.46 8.22
N VAL A 77 5.20 -1.03 8.52
CA VAL A 77 5.97 -1.49 9.66
C VAL A 77 5.95 -0.40 10.73
N ASN A 78 5.53 -0.78 11.93
CA ASN A 78 5.63 0.13 13.07
C ASN A 78 7.10 0.35 13.41
N ASP A 79 7.42 1.57 13.83
CA ASP A 79 8.78 1.92 14.20
C ASP A 79 9.12 1.28 15.55
N THR A 80 9.87 0.17 15.49
CA THR A 80 10.30 -0.55 16.69
C THR A 80 11.81 -0.54 16.75
N PHE A 81 12.36 0.46 17.42
CA PHE A 81 13.80 0.58 17.60
C PHE A 81 14.36 -0.60 18.40
N GLY A 82 15.55 -1.04 18.03
CA GLY A 82 16.26 -2.09 18.74
C GLY A 82 15.95 -3.51 18.28
N GLU A 83 15.05 -3.69 17.36
CA GLU A 83 14.82 -5.01 16.76
C GLU A 83 15.99 -5.36 15.86
N SER A 84 16.49 -6.59 15.98
CA SER A 84 17.57 -7.09 15.14
C SER A 84 17.04 -8.16 14.19
N GLY A 85 17.71 -8.30 13.06
CA GLY A 85 17.34 -9.28 12.06
C GLY A 85 17.67 -8.80 10.65
N THR A 86 17.52 -9.67 9.66
CA THR A 86 17.70 -9.27 8.27
C THR A 86 16.49 -8.41 7.85
N PRO A 87 16.65 -7.58 6.81
CA PRO A 87 15.50 -6.81 6.30
C PRO A 87 14.30 -7.68 5.98
N ARG A 88 14.53 -8.85 5.40
CA ARG A 88 13.43 -9.78 5.07
C ARG A 88 12.72 -10.27 6.33
N GLN A 89 13.47 -10.63 7.36
CA GLN A 89 12.88 -11.11 8.62
C GLN A 89 12.05 -10.03 9.28
N LEU A 90 12.53 -8.79 9.27
CA LEU A 90 11.80 -7.67 9.84
C LEU A 90 10.54 -7.38 9.04
N MET A 91 10.60 -7.45 7.72
CA MET A 91 9.42 -7.26 6.87
C MET A 91 8.36 -8.33 7.13
N GLU A 92 8.77 -9.59 7.26
CA GLU A 92 7.83 -10.67 7.56
C GLU A 92 7.17 -10.47 8.91
N LYS A 93 7.95 -10.08 9.91
CA LYS A 93 7.45 -9.86 11.26
C LYS A 93 6.43 -8.72 11.34
N TYR A 94 6.64 -7.66 10.56
CA TYR A 94 5.81 -6.45 10.63
C TYR A 94 4.83 -6.31 9.47
N GLY A 95 4.66 -7.34 8.66
CA GLY A 95 3.60 -7.38 7.67
C GLY A 95 3.89 -6.68 6.35
N LEU A 96 5.16 -6.50 5.98
CA LEU A 96 5.50 -5.86 4.71
C LEU A 96 6.09 -6.86 3.72
N THR A 97 5.41 -7.98 3.53
CA THR A 97 5.75 -8.97 2.50
C THR A 97 4.69 -8.93 1.41
N SER A 98 5.00 -9.59 0.27
CA SER A 98 4.02 -9.71 -0.81
C SER A 98 2.73 -10.38 -0.33
N GLU A 99 2.82 -11.34 0.60
CA GLU A 99 1.64 -12.00 1.16
C GLU A 99 0.75 -11.03 1.93
N ASP A 100 1.35 -10.13 2.70
CA ASP A 100 0.60 -9.14 3.47
C ASP A 100 -0.06 -8.12 2.55
N ILE A 101 0.60 -7.76 1.46
CA ILE A 101 0.01 -6.89 0.45
C ILE A 101 -1.19 -7.58 -0.21
N ILE A 102 -1.07 -8.86 -0.54
CA ILE A 102 -2.16 -9.65 -1.11
C ILE A 102 -3.35 -9.69 -0.17
N LYS A 103 -3.13 -9.92 1.12
CA LYS A 103 -4.20 -9.92 2.11
C LYS A 103 -4.91 -8.56 2.17
N ALA A 104 -4.14 -7.49 2.15
CA ALA A 104 -4.70 -6.14 2.19
C ALA A 104 -5.53 -5.85 0.95
N VAL A 105 -5.09 -6.29 -0.22
CA VAL A 105 -5.84 -6.12 -1.47
C VAL A 105 -7.17 -6.86 -1.41
N LYS A 106 -7.15 -8.10 -0.96
CA LYS A 106 -8.39 -8.88 -0.81
C LYS A 106 -9.35 -8.23 0.18
N LYS A 107 -8.81 -7.70 1.26
CA LYS A 107 -9.62 -7.02 2.27
C LYS A 107 -10.25 -5.74 1.73
N VAL A 108 -9.48 -4.92 1.03
CA VAL A 108 -9.98 -3.64 0.50
C VAL A 108 -11.04 -3.85 -0.58
N ILE A 109 -10.92 -4.90 -1.37
CA ILE A 109 -11.92 -5.22 -2.39
C ILE A 109 -13.27 -5.52 -1.74
N LEU A 110 -13.29 -6.16 -0.59
CA LEU A 110 -14.53 -6.45 0.13
C LEU A 110 -15.20 -5.19 0.69
N ARG A 111 -14.46 -4.11 0.83
CA ARG A 111 -14.97 -2.82 1.30
C ARG A 111 -15.45 -1.92 0.17
N LYS A 112 -15.25 -2.35 -1.02
CA LYS A 112 -15.51 -1.58 -2.24
C LYS A 112 -16.99 -1.29 -2.47
#